data_c7bf2076746ea54508d2181f30db3354
#
_entry.id   c7bf2076746ea54508d2181f30db3354
#
_cell.length_a   1.000
_cell.length_b   1.000
_cell.length_c   1.000
_cell.angle_alpha   90.00
_cell.angle_beta   90.00
_cell.angle_gamma   90.00
#
_symmetry.space_group_name_H-M   'P 1'
#
loop_
_entity.id
_entity.type
_entity.pdbx_description
1 polymer ?
#
loop_
_entity_poly.entity_id
_entity_poly.type
_entity_poly.pdbx_seq_one_letter_code
_entity_poly.pdbx_strand_id
1 'polypeptide(L)'
;MNSLISDTNGLYLDCTFGRGGHSIKILEELSPEGRLISFDLDDAALEAAKSINQKNFRFIKTNFSMIDDYVEDNSLSGILIDCGVSSPQLDEPERGFSFQTKGPLDMRFNQKQKLTCKDIIENFSEKEISTILWKFGEEKESRKIAKSIV
;
A
#
# COMPACT_ATOMS: atom_id res chain seq x y z
N MET A 1 4.03 -18.01 -0.78
CA MET A 1 5.12 -17.74 0.19
C MET A 1 6.37 -18.56 -0.13
N ASN A 2 6.29 -19.86 -0.40
CA ASN A 2 7.47 -20.71 -0.68
C ASN A 2 8.44 -20.24 -1.77
N SER A 3 8.08 -19.25 -2.57
CA SER A 3 8.96 -18.65 -3.59
C SER A 3 9.66 -17.38 -3.14
N LEU A 4 9.24 -16.76 -2.03
CA LEU A 4 9.83 -15.53 -1.51
C LEU A 4 10.95 -15.83 -0.52
N ILE A 5 10.72 -16.78 0.42
CA ILE A 5 11.67 -17.10 1.48
C ILE A 5 12.66 -18.15 0.98
N SER A 6 13.85 -17.69 0.59
CA SER A 6 14.98 -18.54 0.16
C SER A 6 16.02 -18.73 1.26
N ASP A 7 16.11 -17.80 2.22
CA ASP A 7 17.00 -17.82 3.36
C ASP A 7 16.22 -17.45 4.63
N THR A 8 16.02 -18.38 5.54
CA THR A 8 15.28 -18.15 6.78
C THR A 8 15.99 -17.20 7.75
N ASN A 9 17.29 -16.94 7.59
CA ASN A 9 18.08 -16.01 8.36
C ASN A 9 18.18 -14.62 7.72
N GLY A 10 17.61 -14.46 6.51
CA GLY A 10 17.71 -13.26 5.72
C GLY A 10 16.92 -12.07 6.24
N LEU A 11 17.15 -10.91 5.61
CA LEU A 11 16.36 -9.70 5.80
C LEU A 11 15.32 -9.59 4.69
N TYR A 12 14.07 -9.43 5.06
CA TYR A 12 12.92 -9.29 4.16
C TYR A 12 12.24 -7.94 4.34
N LEU A 13 11.64 -7.45 3.26
CA LEU A 13 10.85 -6.22 3.27
C LEU A 13 9.45 -6.51 2.72
N ASP A 14 8.44 -6.14 3.50
CA ASP A 14 7.04 -6.03 3.04
C ASP A 14 6.71 -4.54 2.84
N CYS A 15 6.60 -4.12 1.59
CA CYS A 15 6.35 -2.72 1.22
C CYS A 15 4.91 -2.26 1.44
N THR A 16 4.00 -3.20 1.74
CA THR A 16 2.55 -3.00 1.75
C THR A 16 1.91 -3.82 2.88
N PHE A 17 2.22 -3.41 4.12
CA PHE A 17 1.86 -4.16 5.32
C PHE A 17 0.35 -4.42 5.46
N GLY A 18 -0.49 -3.39 5.18
CA GLY A 18 -1.95 -3.46 5.30
C GLY A 18 -2.39 -3.88 6.70
N ARG A 19 -2.90 -5.11 6.82
CA ARG A 19 -3.28 -5.73 8.13
C ARG A 19 -2.26 -6.75 8.63
N GLY A 20 -1.12 -6.85 7.98
CA GLY A 20 -0.02 -7.73 8.39
C GLY A 20 -0.16 -9.19 7.99
N GLY A 21 -1.13 -9.54 7.15
CA GLY A 21 -1.36 -10.93 6.77
C GLY A 21 -0.16 -11.59 6.09
N HIS A 22 0.51 -10.89 5.20
CA HIS A 22 1.73 -11.35 4.55
C HIS A 22 2.92 -11.31 5.51
N SER A 23 3.08 -10.22 6.25
CA SER A 23 4.14 -10.05 7.24
C SER A 23 4.13 -11.14 8.30
N ILE A 24 2.96 -11.51 8.83
CA ILE A 24 2.83 -12.61 9.80
C ILE A 24 3.31 -13.93 9.19
N LYS A 25 2.88 -14.26 7.99
CA LYS A 25 3.31 -15.49 7.28
C LYS A 25 4.81 -15.50 6.97
N ILE A 26 5.41 -14.36 6.66
CA ILE A 26 6.86 -14.25 6.49
C ILE A 26 7.54 -14.55 7.82
N LEU A 27 7.10 -13.93 8.92
CA LEU A 27 7.67 -14.12 10.26
C LEU A 27 7.55 -15.56 10.77
N GLU A 28 6.48 -16.28 10.41
CA GLU A 28 6.29 -17.70 10.74
C GLU A 28 7.33 -18.62 10.06
N GLU A 29 7.83 -18.21 8.89
CA GLU A 29 8.82 -18.97 8.13
C GLU A 29 10.28 -18.57 8.45
N LEU A 30 10.50 -17.41 9.07
CA LEU A 30 11.83 -16.94 9.43
C LEU A 30 12.34 -17.64 10.70
N SER A 31 13.66 -17.82 10.76
CA SER A 31 14.33 -18.20 11.99
C SER A 31 14.38 -17.00 12.96
N PRO A 32 14.81 -17.22 14.23
CA PRO A 32 15.02 -16.11 15.18
C PRO A 32 16.05 -15.06 14.71
N GLU A 33 16.98 -15.44 13.83
CA GLU A 33 18.01 -14.58 13.25
C GLU A 33 17.50 -13.81 12.02
N GLY A 34 16.48 -14.35 11.31
CA GLY A 34 15.85 -13.69 10.18
C GLY A 34 15.06 -12.46 10.62
N ARG A 35 15.00 -11.44 9.77
CA ARG A 35 14.40 -10.14 10.08
C ARG A 35 13.38 -9.72 9.04
N LEU A 36 12.33 -9.07 9.48
CA LEU A 36 11.32 -8.45 8.62
C LEU A 36 11.18 -6.96 8.94
N ILE A 37 11.28 -6.14 7.92
CA ILE A 37 10.86 -4.75 7.94
C ILE A 37 9.55 -4.64 7.15
N SER A 38 8.58 -3.89 7.64
CA SER A 38 7.34 -3.65 6.90
C SER A 38 7.04 -2.16 6.81
N PHE A 39 6.59 -1.71 5.64
CA PHE A 39 6.20 -0.34 5.36
C PHE A 39 4.71 -0.24 5.10
N ASP A 40 4.12 0.86 5.50
CA ASP A 40 2.80 1.30 5.07
C ASP A 40 2.61 2.80 5.34
N LEU A 41 1.68 3.42 4.65
CA LEU A 41 1.30 4.84 4.83
C LEU A 41 0.08 5.01 5.73
N ASP A 42 -0.73 3.95 5.87
CA ASP A 42 -2.01 4.00 6.56
C ASP A 42 -1.85 3.95 8.08
N ASP A 43 -2.61 4.80 8.81
CA ASP A 43 -2.64 4.77 10.27
C ASP A 43 -3.25 3.45 10.79
N ALA A 44 -4.19 2.84 10.05
CA ALA A 44 -4.74 1.54 10.40
C ALA A 44 -3.69 0.41 10.34
N ALA A 45 -2.73 0.50 9.41
CA ALA A 45 -1.60 -0.42 9.35
C ALA A 45 -0.67 -0.27 10.55
N LEU A 46 -0.37 0.97 10.97
CA LEU A 46 0.41 1.23 12.17
C LEU A 46 -0.24 0.62 13.44
N GLU A 47 -1.56 0.77 13.59
CA GLU A 47 -2.28 0.17 14.72
C GLU A 47 -2.24 -1.37 14.67
N ALA A 48 -2.44 -1.95 13.49
CA ALA A 48 -2.34 -3.41 13.31
C ALA A 48 -0.93 -3.94 13.63
N ALA A 49 0.12 -3.21 13.24
CA ALA A 49 1.50 -3.61 13.50
C ALA A 49 1.86 -3.70 14.99
N LYS A 50 1.19 -2.92 15.85
CA LYS A 50 1.39 -2.98 17.32
C LYS A 50 1.03 -4.34 17.93
N SER A 51 0.20 -5.13 17.27
CA SER A 51 -0.16 -6.48 17.73
C SER A 51 0.94 -7.52 17.51
N ILE A 52 1.92 -7.24 16.65
CA ILE A 52 3.02 -8.15 16.35
C ILE A 52 4.14 -7.94 17.37
N ASN A 53 4.19 -8.83 18.37
CA ASN A 53 5.21 -8.78 19.43
C ASN A 53 6.38 -9.76 19.13
N GLN A 54 7.13 -9.49 18.06
CA GLN A 54 8.30 -10.27 17.66
C GLN A 54 9.53 -9.36 17.58
N LYS A 55 10.66 -9.80 18.16
CA LYS A 55 11.90 -9.01 18.23
C LYS A 55 12.55 -8.79 16.87
N ASN A 56 12.31 -9.67 15.94
CA ASN A 56 12.83 -9.65 14.58
C ASN A 56 11.88 -8.95 13.57
N PHE A 57 10.83 -8.28 14.07
CA PHE A 57 9.89 -7.47 13.29
C PHE A 57 10.06 -5.98 13.55
N ARG A 58 10.05 -5.19 12.50
CA ARG A 58 10.05 -3.73 12.56
C ARG A 58 9.06 -3.14 11.57
N PHE A 59 8.08 -2.38 12.07
CA PHE A 59 7.18 -1.57 11.23
C PHE A 59 7.69 -0.13 11.13
N ILE A 60 7.62 0.44 9.92
CA ILE A 60 7.97 1.84 9.65
C ILE A 60 6.84 2.46 8.85
N LYS A 61 6.22 3.51 9.40
CA LYS A 61 5.19 4.25 8.68
C LYS A 61 5.84 5.17 7.65
N THR A 62 6.01 4.66 6.45
CA THR A 62 6.65 5.38 5.32
C THR A 62 6.14 4.90 3.98
N ASN A 63 6.43 5.67 2.93
CA ASN A 63 6.24 5.21 1.55
C ASN A 63 7.41 4.29 1.16
N PHE A 64 7.12 3.21 0.45
CA PHE A 64 8.16 2.30 -0.04
C PHE A 64 9.13 2.97 -1.04
N SER A 65 8.80 4.13 -1.61
CA SER A 65 9.74 4.95 -2.38
C SER A 65 10.92 5.49 -1.55
N MET A 66 10.83 5.39 -0.20
CA MET A 66 11.87 5.80 0.73
C MET A 66 12.70 4.61 1.23
N ILE A 67 12.73 3.50 0.50
CA ILE A 67 13.43 2.27 0.90
C ILE A 67 14.90 2.53 1.21
N ASP A 68 15.57 3.37 0.41
CA ASP A 68 17.00 3.68 0.54
C ASP A 68 17.36 4.40 1.86
N ASP A 69 16.37 5.00 2.54
CA ASP A 69 16.58 5.62 3.85
C ASP A 69 16.63 4.60 5.01
N TYR A 70 16.17 3.38 4.76
CA TYR A 70 15.96 2.37 5.82
C TYR A 70 16.66 1.04 5.58
N VAL A 71 17.09 0.79 4.34
CA VAL A 71 17.65 -0.50 3.91
C VAL A 71 18.91 -0.26 3.11
N GLU A 72 20.00 -0.94 3.48
CA GLU A 72 21.26 -0.88 2.76
C GLU A 72 21.19 -1.62 1.41
N ASP A 73 21.93 -1.15 0.42
CA ASP A 73 22.03 -1.79 -0.88
C ASP A 73 22.45 -3.26 -0.75
N ASN A 74 21.79 -4.12 -1.52
CA ASN A 74 22.06 -5.55 -1.58
C ASN A 74 21.91 -6.31 -0.24
N SER A 75 21.23 -5.74 0.77
CA SER A 75 21.02 -6.38 2.07
C SER A 75 19.77 -7.26 2.15
N LEU A 76 18.79 -7.06 1.25
CA LEU A 76 17.52 -7.79 1.25
C LEU A 76 17.64 -9.17 0.59
N SER A 77 17.12 -10.18 1.26
CA SER A 77 16.91 -11.53 0.70
C SER A 77 15.63 -11.65 -0.09
N GLY A 78 14.65 -10.76 0.13
CA GLY A 78 13.43 -10.70 -0.64
C GLY A 78 12.58 -9.48 -0.32
N ILE A 79 11.76 -9.08 -1.29
CA ILE A 79 10.84 -7.94 -1.20
C ILE A 79 9.44 -8.41 -1.62
N LEU A 80 8.43 -8.02 -0.83
CA LEU A 80 7.03 -8.20 -1.16
C LEU A 80 6.40 -6.83 -1.41
N ILE A 81 5.69 -6.71 -2.52
CA ILE A 81 4.89 -5.54 -2.86
C ILE A 81 3.52 -6.01 -3.33
N ASP A 82 2.47 -5.73 -2.57
CA ASP A 82 1.07 -5.97 -2.93
C ASP A 82 0.36 -4.63 -3.08
N CYS A 83 0.26 -4.14 -4.31
CA CYS A 83 -0.31 -2.83 -4.63
C CYS A 83 -1.85 -2.81 -4.58
N GLY A 84 -2.48 -3.74 -3.92
CA GLY A 84 -3.92 -3.78 -3.70
C GLY A 84 -4.41 -2.79 -2.63
N VAL A 85 -5.73 -2.65 -2.51
CA VAL A 85 -6.39 -1.97 -1.39
C VAL A 85 -6.56 -2.95 -0.23
N SER A 86 -6.43 -2.48 1.00
CA SER A 86 -6.65 -3.31 2.18
C SER A 86 -8.15 -3.46 2.49
N SER A 87 -8.53 -4.55 3.20
CA SER A 87 -9.92 -4.76 3.62
C SER A 87 -10.53 -3.56 4.36
N PRO A 88 -9.87 -2.92 5.34
CA PRO A 88 -10.42 -1.73 5.99
C PRO A 88 -10.72 -0.58 5.03
N GLN A 89 -9.89 -0.39 4.00
CA GLN A 89 -10.13 0.66 3.01
C GLN A 89 -11.41 0.40 2.19
N LEU A 90 -11.77 -0.87 1.98
CA LEU A 90 -13.01 -1.26 1.31
C LEU A 90 -14.22 -1.29 2.27
N ASP A 91 -14.01 -1.70 3.52
CA ASP A 91 -15.05 -1.89 4.52
C ASP A 91 -15.51 -0.57 5.15
N GLU A 92 -14.63 0.45 5.18
CA GLU A 92 -14.94 1.78 5.72
C GLU A 92 -15.45 2.71 4.62
N PRO A 93 -16.76 3.05 4.56
CA PRO A 93 -17.33 3.88 3.50
C PRO A 93 -16.67 5.25 3.38
N GLU A 94 -16.24 5.82 4.53
CA GLU A 94 -15.60 7.14 4.62
C GLU A 94 -14.24 7.19 3.90
N ARG A 95 -13.61 6.03 3.64
CA ARG A 95 -12.36 5.94 2.88
C ARG A 95 -12.56 6.13 1.37
N GLY A 96 -13.76 5.88 0.86
CA GLY A 96 -14.15 6.12 -0.54
C GLY A 96 -13.59 5.13 -1.57
N PHE A 97 -13.07 3.97 -1.15
CA PHE A 97 -12.54 2.94 -2.06
C PHE A 97 -13.61 1.95 -2.54
N SER A 98 -14.74 1.83 -1.85
CA SER A 98 -15.79 0.87 -2.18
C SER A 98 -16.79 1.47 -3.16
N PHE A 99 -17.15 0.70 -4.19
CA PHE A 99 -18.29 1.01 -5.06
C PHE A 99 -19.61 0.34 -4.59
N GLN A 100 -19.55 -0.49 -3.55
CA GLN A 100 -20.72 -1.19 -2.99
C GLN A 100 -21.44 -0.34 -1.95
N THR A 101 -20.75 0.57 -1.29
CA THR A 101 -21.28 1.42 -0.24
C THR A 101 -21.18 2.89 -0.63
N LYS A 102 -22.13 3.71 -0.18
CA LYS A 102 -22.08 5.16 -0.39
C LYS A 102 -21.05 5.77 0.57
N GLY A 103 -20.16 6.59 0.04
CA GLY A 103 -19.14 7.30 0.81
C GLY A 103 -18.61 8.51 0.03
N PRO A 104 -17.77 9.35 0.65
CA PRO A 104 -17.11 10.45 -0.03
C PRO A 104 -16.09 9.92 -1.06
N LEU A 105 -15.80 10.70 -2.09
CA LEU A 105 -14.74 10.40 -3.06
C LEU A 105 -13.37 10.82 -2.48
N ASP A 106 -12.95 10.16 -1.39
CA ASP A 106 -11.68 10.45 -0.72
C ASP A 106 -10.51 9.71 -1.40
N MET A 107 -10.44 8.40 -1.29
CA MET A 107 -9.45 7.48 -1.87
C MET A 107 -7.99 7.76 -1.50
N ARG A 108 -7.71 8.47 -0.41
CA ARG A 108 -6.35 8.70 0.06
C ARG A 108 -5.86 7.51 0.88
N PHE A 109 -4.73 6.95 0.54
CA PHE A 109 -4.03 5.99 1.39
C PHE A 109 -3.55 6.67 2.68
N ASN A 110 -2.87 7.80 2.55
CA ASN A 110 -2.52 8.65 3.67
C ASN A 110 -3.53 9.79 3.81
N GLN A 111 -4.40 9.74 4.81
CA GLN A 111 -5.44 10.74 5.06
C GLN A 111 -4.90 12.13 5.42
N LYS A 112 -3.59 12.26 5.72
CA LYS A 112 -2.94 13.56 5.93
C LYS A 112 -2.58 14.28 4.63
N GLN A 113 -2.65 13.60 3.49
CA GLN A 113 -2.52 14.25 2.17
C GLN A 113 -3.70 15.19 1.95
N LYS A 114 -3.47 16.28 1.20
CA LYS A 114 -4.52 17.28 0.92
C LYS A 114 -5.42 16.87 -0.25
N LEU A 115 -4.83 16.25 -1.27
CA LEU A 115 -5.51 15.94 -2.53
C LEU A 115 -6.35 14.67 -2.40
N THR A 116 -7.67 14.81 -2.54
CA THR A 116 -8.64 13.71 -2.58
C THR A 116 -9.01 13.34 -4.03
N CYS A 117 -9.66 12.20 -4.23
CA CYS A 117 -10.25 11.86 -5.53
C CYS A 117 -11.30 12.91 -5.95
N LYS A 118 -12.08 13.44 -5.01
CA LYS A 118 -13.04 14.51 -5.26
C LYS A 118 -12.35 15.75 -5.84
N ASP A 119 -11.24 16.18 -5.23
CA ASP A 119 -10.50 17.37 -5.70
C ASP A 119 -9.97 17.16 -7.12
N ILE A 120 -9.56 15.96 -7.47
CA ILE A 120 -9.12 15.61 -8.83
C ILE A 120 -10.29 15.77 -9.82
N ILE A 121 -11.45 15.19 -9.47
CA ILE A 121 -12.64 15.23 -10.34
C ILE A 121 -13.18 16.66 -10.51
N GLU A 122 -13.16 17.46 -9.47
CA GLU A 122 -13.71 18.84 -9.48
C GLU A 122 -12.77 19.87 -10.11
N ASN A 123 -11.45 19.67 -10.07
CA ASN A 123 -10.49 20.71 -10.43
C ASN A 123 -9.58 20.37 -11.62
N PHE A 124 -9.49 19.11 -12.01
CA PHE A 124 -8.61 18.71 -13.12
C PHE A 124 -9.36 18.78 -14.45
N SER A 125 -8.63 19.13 -15.50
CA SER A 125 -9.17 19.12 -16.87
C SER A 125 -9.42 17.69 -17.37
N GLU A 126 -10.30 17.57 -18.37
CA GLU A 126 -10.56 16.31 -19.10
C GLU A 126 -9.24 15.61 -19.52
N LYS A 127 -8.28 16.39 -20.01
CA LYS A 127 -6.98 15.86 -20.46
C LYS A 127 -6.17 15.28 -19.29
N GLU A 128 -6.15 15.94 -18.15
CA GLU A 128 -5.41 15.47 -16.95
C GLU A 128 -6.06 14.20 -16.40
N ILE A 129 -7.39 14.17 -16.25
CA ILE A 129 -8.13 12.98 -15.82
C ILE A 129 -7.90 11.82 -16.79
N SER A 130 -7.99 12.06 -18.11
CA SER A 130 -7.70 11.06 -19.13
C SER A 130 -6.27 10.52 -19.02
N THR A 131 -5.29 11.39 -18.72
CA THR A 131 -3.90 11.01 -18.55
C THR A 131 -3.70 10.11 -17.31
N ILE A 132 -4.38 10.42 -16.20
CA ILE A 132 -4.36 9.61 -14.98
C ILE A 132 -4.89 8.20 -15.26
N LEU A 133 -6.08 8.12 -15.87
CA LEU A 133 -6.74 6.86 -16.22
C LEU A 133 -5.89 6.02 -17.19
N TRP A 134 -5.27 6.65 -18.17
CA TRP A 134 -4.41 5.96 -19.13
C TRP A 134 -3.09 5.49 -18.50
N LYS A 135 -2.37 6.42 -17.83
CA LYS A 135 -1.02 6.17 -17.37
C LYS A 135 -0.95 5.22 -16.17
N PHE A 136 -1.92 5.33 -15.26
CA PHE A 136 -1.93 4.59 -14.00
C PHE A 136 -2.98 3.49 -13.94
N GLY A 137 -4.07 3.62 -14.71
CA GLY A 137 -5.13 2.62 -14.80
C GLY A 137 -5.07 1.75 -16.06
N GLU A 138 -4.16 2.05 -17.00
CA GLU A 138 -4.07 1.39 -18.32
C GLU A 138 -5.41 1.34 -19.07
N GLU A 139 -6.31 2.32 -18.75
CA GLU A 139 -7.67 2.34 -19.27
C GLU A 139 -7.70 2.87 -20.71
N LYS A 140 -8.06 2.02 -21.66
CA LYS A 140 -8.08 2.33 -23.10
C LYS A 140 -9.16 3.38 -23.47
N GLU A 141 -10.28 3.37 -22.76
CA GLU A 141 -11.38 4.33 -22.95
C GLU A 141 -11.23 5.61 -22.12
N SER A 142 -10.03 5.86 -21.58
CA SER A 142 -9.69 6.97 -20.68
C SER A 142 -10.23 8.32 -21.12
N ARG A 143 -10.17 8.63 -22.43
CA ARG A 143 -10.70 9.89 -22.99
C ARG A 143 -12.22 9.99 -22.90
N LYS A 144 -12.93 8.89 -23.22
CA LYS A 144 -14.40 8.87 -23.15
C LYS A 144 -14.88 8.98 -21.70
N ILE A 145 -14.19 8.27 -20.80
CA ILE A 145 -14.49 8.29 -19.36
C ILE A 145 -14.25 9.70 -18.81
N ALA A 146 -13.08 10.29 -19.07
CA ALA A 146 -12.76 11.65 -18.63
C ALA A 146 -13.77 12.67 -19.12
N LYS A 147 -14.17 12.60 -20.40
CA LYS A 147 -15.21 13.46 -20.98
C LYS A 147 -16.58 13.30 -20.32
N SER A 148 -16.87 12.11 -19.76
CA SER A 148 -18.15 11.87 -19.08
C SER A 148 -18.13 12.32 -17.62
N ILE A 149 -16.93 12.52 -17.05
CA ILE A 149 -16.73 12.99 -15.65
C ILE A 149 -16.83 14.52 -15.59
N VAL A 150 -16.21 15.23 -16.56
CA VAL A 150 -16.21 16.69 -16.67
C VAL A 150 -17.45 17.20 -17.40
#